data_cc6b9f4d1fecd31b02d5b2fb91ee3241
#
_entry.id   cc6b9f4d1fecd31b02d5b2fb91ee3241
#
_cell.length_a   1.000
_cell.length_b   1.000
_cell.length_c   1.000
_cell.angle_alpha   90.00
_cell.angle_beta   90.00
_cell.angle_gamma   90.00
#
_symmetry.space_group_name_H-M   'P 1'
#
loop_
_entity.id
_entity.type
_entity.pdbx_description
1 polymer ?
#
loop_
_entity_poly.entity_id
_entity_poly.type
_entity_poly.pdbx_seq_one_letter_code
_entity_poly.pdbx_strand_id
1 'polypeptide(L)'
;MTSSCVVLVADAHLGDASAIPEEAFHRFLCAVPDLGDELLINGDLFDFWFEYRSVVPRRHFGTFAQLHELRRRGMPITFVGGNHDRWGGDFLRRDVGIAFYGGEAELTLAGRRAFVAHGDGLTEQHLSAKLLHRVTRHPATIGLFRTLHPDLGLWLAKKLSGHLADGNGDGAVRDQAARAQAEFACSLLKRRAELDLVILGHTHRPALQCLPGNRAYVNPGAWLDGFRYALITNSEVELRRFEP
;
A
#
# COMPACT_ATOMS: atom_id res chain seq x y z
N MET A 1 -14.90 24.88 -9.50
CA MET A 1 -14.80 23.42 -9.19
C MET A 1 -13.58 23.26 -8.35
N THR A 2 -13.69 22.90 -7.09
CA THR A 2 -12.55 22.58 -6.22
C THR A 2 -11.79 21.41 -6.86
N SER A 3 -10.49 21.59 -7.07
CA SER A 3 -9.64 20.50 -7.60
C SER A 3 -9.62 19.39 -6.57
N SER A 4 -10.09 18.19 -6.93
CA SER A 4 -10.00 17.01 -6.04
C SER A 4 -8.54 16.71 -5.74
N CYS A 5 -8.23 16.43 -4.48
CA CYS A 5 -6.90 16.10 -4.00
C CYS A 5 -6.91 14.72 -3.34
N VAL A 6 -6.05 13.81 -3.82
CA VAL A 6 -5.89 12.47 -3.25
C VAL A 6 -4.66 12.44 -2.35
N VAL A 7 -4.83 11.99 -1.12
CA VAL A 7 -3.75 11.73 -0.17
C VAL A 7 -3.29 10.29 -0.35
N LEU A 8 -2.04 10.10 -0.77
CA LEU A 8 -1.45 8.78 -1.03
C LEU A 8 -0.44 8.42 0.07
N VAL A 9 -0.60 7.26 0.70
CA VAL A 9 0.34 6.70 1.67
C VAL A 9 0.63 5.23 1.36
N ALA A 10 1.84 4.75 1.68
CA ALA A 10 2.25 3.36 1.51
C ALA A 10 3.22 2.92 2.62
N ASP A 11 3.42 1.62 2.75
CA ASP A 11 4.48 0.98 3.55
C ASP A 11 4.50 1.51 5.01
N ALA A 12 3.36 1.45 5.70
CA ALA A 12 3.24 1.89 7.09
C ALA A 12 3.64 0.79 8.08
N HIS A 13 3.50 -0.49 7.72
CA HIS A 13 3.86 -1.66 8.52
C HIS A 13 3.39 -1.57 9.97
N LEU A 14 2.14 -1.13 10.17
CA LEU A 14 1.55 -0.96 11.49
C LEU A 14 1.49 -2.30 12.23
N GLY A 15 1.90 -2.26 13.50
CA GLY A 15 1.91 -3.45 14.34
C GLY A 15 3.27 -4.13 14.43
N ASP A 16 4.33 -3.60 13.85
CA ASP A 16 5.70 -3.96 14.18
C ASP A 16 6.07 -3.42 15.58
N ALA A 17 7.26 -3.73 16.08
CA ALA A 17 7.66 -3.55 17.48
C ALA A 17 7.66 -2.10 18.01
N SER A 18 7.59 -1.09 17.15
CA SER A 18 7.59 0.32 17.53
C SER A 18 6.18 0.92 17.56
N ALA A 19 5.79 1.52 18.69
CA ALA A 19 4.50 2.21 18.82
C ALA A 19 4.48 3.60 18.14
N ILE A 20 5.64 4.23 17.94
CA ILE A 20 5.75 5.61 17.44
C ILE A 20 5.18 5.77 16.02
N PRO A 21 5.48 4.90 15.05
CA PRO A 21 4.89 5.00 13.71
C PRO A 21 3.37 4.83 13.70
N GLU A 22 2.81 4.03 14.61
CA GLU A 22 1.37 3.80 14.71
C GLU A 22 0.64 5.03 15.29
N GLU A 23 1.16 5.63 16.36
CA GLU A 23 0.59 6.86 16.92
C GLU A 23 0.67 8.03 15.93
N ALA A 24 1.80 8.17 15.23
CA ALA A 24 1.95 9.17 14.19
C ALA A 24 0.97 8.93 13.02
N PHE A 25 0.73 7.67 12.65
CA PHE A 25 -0.24 7.31 11.62
C PHE A 25 -1.67 7.65 12.04
N HIS A 26 -2.03 7.42 13.29
CA HIS A 26 -3.33 7.80 13.81
C HIS A 26 -3.54 9.33 13.80
N ARG A 27 -2.51 10.12 14.14
CA ARG A 27 -2.56 11.59 14.00
C ARG A 27 -2.67 12.02 12.54
N PHE A 28 -1.95 11.35 11.65
CA PHE A 28 -2.06 11.59 10.21
C PHE A 28 -3.48 11.32 9.71
N LEU A 29 -4.10 10.19 10.08
CA LEU A 29 -5.49 9.90 9.69
C LEU A 29 -6.47 10.98 10.17
N CYS A 30 -6.24 11.57 11.35
CA CYS A 30 -7.03 12.70 11.81
C CYS A 30 -6.84 13.96 10.93
N ALA A 31 -5.65 14.16 10.39
CA ALA A 31 -5.32 15.32 9.53
C ALA A 31 -5.70 15.13 8.06
N VAL A 32 -5.91 13.89 7.59
CA VAL A 32 -6.22 13.58 6.18
C VAL A 32 -7.37 14.41 5.60
N PRO A 33 -8.49 14.70 6.33
CA PRO A 33 -9.57 15.54 5.80
C PRO A 33 -9.16 16.99 5.50
N ASP A 34 -8.12 17.49 6.14
CA ASP A 34 -7.57 18.83 5.89
C ASP A 34 -6.53 18.82 4.75
N LEU A 35 -6.01 17.64 4.39
CA LEU A 35 -4.99 17.45 3.35
C LEU A 35 -5.59 17.14 1.97
N GLY A 36 -6.76 16.49 1.92
CA GLY A 36 -7.38 16.11 0.65
C GLY A 36 -8.77 15.50 0.81
N ASP A 37 -9.35 15.15 -0.32
CA ASP A 37 -10.75 14.69 -0.45
C ASP A 37 -10.88 13.16 -0.51
N GLU A 38 -9.78 12.46 -0.76
CA GLU A 38 -9.72 11.00 -0.89
C GLU A 38 -8.41 10.46 -0.30
N LEU A 39 -8.46 9.29 0.33
CA LEU A 39 -7.29 8.57 0.83
C LEU A 39 -7.02 7.33 -0.02
N LEU A 40 -5.81 7.23 -0.58
CA LEU A 40 -5.28 6.04 -1.24
C LEU A 40 -4.18 5.42 -0.39
N ILE A 41 -4.40 4.18 0.05
CA ILE A 41 -3.40 3.36 0.74
C ILE A 41 -2.82 2.37 -0.27
N ASN A 42 -1.52 2.46 -0.56
CA ASN A 42 -0.87 1.64 -1.57
C ASN A 42 0.03 0.55 -0.97
N GLY A 43 -0.60 -0.36 -0.25
CA GLY A 43 0.00 -1.59 0.25
C GLY A 43 0.82 -1.45 1.53
N ASP A 44 0.99 -2.59 2.18
CA ASP A 44 1.78 -2.79 3.39
C ASP A 44 1.41 -1.78 4.50
N LEU A 45 0.08 -1.56 4.65
CA LEU A 45 -0.46 -0.79 5.76
C LEU A 45 -0.13 -1.48 7.10
N PHE A 46 -0.23 -2.80 7.11
CA PHE A 46 0.04 -3.63 8.27
C PHE A 46 1.30 -4.47 8.06
N ASP A 47 2.03 -4.74 9.15
CA ASP A 47 3.12 -5.72 9.18
C ASP A 47 2.66 -7.11 8.73
N PHE A 48 1.46 -7.49 9.10
CA PHE A 48 0.77 -8.65 8.55
C PHE A 48 -0.75 -8.51 8.72
N TRP A 49 -1.50 -8.71 7.64
CA TRP A 49 -2.96 -8.78 7.65
C TRP A 49 -3.45 -10.07 7.00
N PHE A 50 -4.30 -10.77 7.71
CA PHE A 50 -5.03 -11.92 7.21
C PHE A 50 -6.46 -11.92 7.75
N GLU A 51 -7.42 -12.12 6.86
CA GLU A 51 -8.84 -12.12 7.19
C GLU A 51 -9.37 -13.55 7.24
N TYR A 52 -9.72 -14.00 8.44
CA TYR A 52 -10.48 -15.22 8.65
C TYR A 52 -11.97 -14.96 8.41
N ARG A 53 -12.77 -16.02 8.32
CA ARG A 53 -14.20 -15.89 8.05
C ARG A 53 -14.96 -15.10 9.12
N SER A 54 -14.61 -15.24 10.39
CA SER A 54 -15.36 -14.68 11.52
C SER A 54 -14.48 -13.94 12.53
N VAL A 55 -13.16 -13.83 12.30
CA VAL A 55 -12.24 -13.17 13.20
C VAL A 55 -11.21 -12.35 12.43
N VAL A 56 -10.79 -11.24 13.03
CA VAL A 56 -9.74 -10.36 12.52
C VAL A 56 -8.70 -10.10 13.61
N PRO A 57 -7.44 -9.80 13.26
CA PRO A 57 -6.42 -9.46 14.24
C PRO A 57 -6.80 -8.20 15.04
N ARG A 58 -7.05 -8.35 16.34
CA ARG A 58 -7.52 -7.27 17.23
C ARG A 58 -6.52 -6.12 17.38
N ARG A 59 -5.23 -6.37 17.13
CA ARG A 59 -4.16 -5.37 17.29
C ARG A 59 -4.35 -4.13 16.43
N HIS A 60 -5.03 -4.25 15.29
CA HIS A 60 -5.27 -3.16 14.34
C HIS A 60 -6.62 -2.45 14.56
N PHE A 61 -7.31 -2.75 15.66
CA PHE A 61 -8.64 -2.19 15.93
C PHE A 61 -8.66 -0.66 15.91
N GLY A 62 -7.66 0.00 16.53
CA GLY A 62 -7.58 1.46 16.55
C GLY A 62 -7.49 2.09 15.16
N THR A 63 -6.67 1.51 14.29
CA THR A 63 -6.53 1.95 12.89
C THR A 63 -7.84 1.77 12.12
N PHE A 64 -8.49 0.60 12.24
CA PHE A 64 -9.76 0.36 11.55
C PHE A 64 -10.89 1.25 12.07
N ALA A 65 -10.93 1.54 13.37
CA ALA A 65 -11.92 2.46 13.93
C ALA A 65 -11.78 3.86 13.31
N GLN A 66 -10.57 4.36 13.14
CA GLN A 66 -10.33 5.66 12.52
C GLN A 66 -10.65 5.67 11.02
N LEU A 67 -10.23 4.62 10.28
CA LEU A 67 -10.57 4.48 8.85
C LEU A 67 -12.08 4.39 8.65
N HIS A 68 -12.79 3.63 9.49
CA HIS A 68 -14.24 3.55 9.47
C HIS A 68 -14.91 4.91 9.76
N GLU A 69 -14.39 5.67 10.74
CA GLU A 69 -14.90 7.00 11.03
C GLU A 69 -14.69 7.99 9.88
N LEU A 70 -13.52 7.97 9.23
CA LEU A 70 -13.29 8.75 8.01
C LEU A 70 -14.31 8.40 6.91
N ARG A 71 -14.59 7.10 6.72
CA ARG A 71 -15.62 6.64 5.78
C ARG A 71 -17.01 7.14 6.15
N ARG A 72 -17.37 7.11 7.44
CA ARG A 72 -18.65 7.63 7.93
C ARG A 72 -18.82 9.13 7.69
N ARG A 73 -17.73 9.89 7.72
CA ARG A 73 -17.70 11.32 7.38
C ARG A 73 -17.74 11.58 5.87
N GLY A 74 -17.81 10.54 5.05
CA GLY A 74 -17.97 10.64 3.60
C GLY A 74 -16.65 10.63 2.82
N MET A 75 -15.48 10.48 3.46
CA MET A 75 -14.19 10.42 2.76
C MET A 75 -14.06 9.09 2.00
N PRO A 76 -13.86 9.09 0.68
CA PRO A 76 -13.52 7.90 -0.06
C PRO A 76 -12.15 7.36 0.39
N ILE A 77 -12.09 6.05 0.62
CA ILE A 77 -10.83 5.36 0.93
C ILE A 77 -10.67 4.18 -0.01
N THR A 78 -9.56 4.16 -0.72
CA THR A 78 -9.14 3.04 -1.57
C THR A 78 -7.89 2.41 -0.97
N PHE A 79 -7.86 1.07 -0.90
CA PHE A 79 -6.72 0.31 -0.41
C PHE A 79 -6.32 -0.74 -1.43
N VAL A 80 -5.12 -0.61 -2.00
CA VAL A 80 -4.49 -1.60 -2.87
C VAL A 80 -3.50 -2.39 -2.02
N GLY A 81 -3.75 -3.67 -1.79
CA GLY A 81 -2.96 -4.50 -0.89
C GLY A 81 -1.55 -4.78 -1.39
N GLY A 82 -0.59 -4.77 -0.48
CA GLY A 82 0.80 -5.18 -0.69
C GLY A 82 1.05 -6.65 -0.36
N ASN A 83 2.32 -7.03 -0.22
CA ASN A 83 2.66 -8.41 0.10
C ASN A 83 2.32 -8.81 1.53
N HIS A 84 2.20 -7.86 2.45
CA HIS A 84 1.87 -8.09 3.86
C HIS A 84 0.35 -8.11 4.13
N ASP A 85 -0.48 -7.52 3.26
CA ASP A 85 -1.90 -7.32 3.53
C ASP A 85 -2.84 -7.59 2.34
N ARG A 86 -2.33 -8.24 1.29
CA ARG A 86 -3.15 -8.63 0.12
C ARG A 86 -4.28 -9.63 0.43
N TRP A 87 -4.23 -10.31 1.56
CA TRP A 87 -5.23 -11.30 1.98
C TRP A 87 -6.41 -10.69 2.73
N GLY A 88 -6.67 -9.41 2.47
CA GLY A 88 -7.91 -8.75 2.83
C GLY A 88 -9.11 -9.33 2.08
N GLY A 89 -10.29 -9.07 2.58
CA GLY A 89 -11.51 -9.61 2.01
C GLY A 89 -12.74 -8.76 2.33
N ASP A 90 -13.78 -9.42 2.82
CA ASP A 90 -15.09 -8.82 3.03
C ASP A 90 -15.12 -7.82 4.20
N PHE A 91 -14.31 -8.04 5.24
CA PHE A 91 -14.26 -7.13 6.40
C PHE A 91 -13.88 -5.70 5.99
N LEU A 92 -12.83 -5.53 5.17
CA LEU A 92 -12.42 -4.21 4.71
C LEU A 92 -13.53 -3.51 3.93
N ARG A 93 -14.23 -4.27 3.08
CA ARG A 93 -15.30 -3.72 2.22
C ARG A 93 -16.61 -3.48 2.96
N ARG A 94 -17.08 -4.46 3.74
CA ARG A 94 -18.41 -4.44 4.35
C ARG A 94 -18.44 -3.75 5.70
N ASP A 95 -17.43 -4.04 6.55
CA ASP A 95 -17.43 -3.57 7.93
C ASP A 95 -16.70 -2.23 8.07
N VAL A 96 -15.57 -2.04 7.35
CA VAL A 96 -14.84 -0.77 7.37
C VAL A 96 -15.33 0.21 6.28
N GLY A 97 -15.84 -0.29 5.15
CA GLY A 97 -16.37 0.51 4.05
C GLY A 97 -15.31 1.00 3.06
N ILE A 98 -14.15 0.34 3.00
CA ILE A 98 -13.01 0.68 2.13
C ILE A 98 -13.12 -0.07 0.80
N ALA A 99 -12.83 0.60 -0.33
CA ALA A 99 -12.64 -0.07 -1.61
C ALA A 99 -11.29 -0.81 -1.60
N PHE A 100 -11.32 -2.14 -1.46
CA PHE A 100 -10.12 -2.98 -1.35
C PHE A 100 -9.84 -3.76 -2.64
N TYR A 101 -8.56 -3.71 -3.07
CA TYR A 101 -8.01 -4.46 -4.20
C TYR A 101 -6.80 -5.28 -3.70
N GLY A 102 -6.83 -6.59 -3.84
CA GLY A 102 -5.77 -7.49 -3.31
C GLY A 102 -4.48 -7.54 -4.15
N GLY A 103 -4.22 -6.56 -5.01
CA GLY A 103 -3.04 -6.54 -5.88
C GLY A 103 -2.93 -5.24 -6.65
N GLU A 104 -3.19 -5.27 -7.97
CA GLU A 104 -3.16 -4.09 -8.82
C GLU A 104 -4.57 -3.58 -9.13
N ALA A 105 -4.69 -2.28 -9.41
CA ALA A 105 -5.94 -1.64 -9.79
C ALA A 105 -5.71 -0.52 -10.82
N GLU A 106 -6.68 -0.33 -11.70
CA GLU A 106 -6.77 0.88 -12.53
C GLU A 106 -7.86 1.78 -11.92
N LEU A 107 -7.47 2.99 -11.56
CA LEU A 107 -8.30 3.95 -10.84
C LEU A 107 -8.32 5.29 -11.58
N THR A 108 -9.34 6.11 -11.27
CA THR A 108 -9.32 7.53 -11.63
C THR A 108 -9.09 8.33 -10.37
N LEU A 109 -7.96 9.00 -10.27
CA LEU A 109 -7.50 9.76 -9.11
C LEU A 109 -7.38 11.24 -9.48
N ALA A 110 -8.15 12.11 -8.84
CA ALA A 110 -8.21 13.53 -9.17
C ALA A 110 -8.41 13.80 -10.68
N GLY A 111 -9.21 12.98 -11.37
CA GLY A 111 -9.47 13.08 -12.80
C GLY A 111 -8.40 12.47 -13.72
N ARG A 112 -7.33 11.89 -13.18
CA ARG A 112 -6.22 11.26 -13.91
C ARG A 112 -6.35 9.73 -13.87
N ARG A 113 -6.11 9.06 -14.99
CA ARG A 113 -6.10 7.58 -15.05
C ARG A 113 -4.80 7.04 -14.47
N ALA A 114 -4.91 6.23 -13.43
CA ALA A 114 -3.80 5.70 -12.68
C ALA A 114 -3.76 4.16 -12.73
N PHE A 115 -2.59 3.60 -13.01
CA PHE A 115 -2.27 2.23 -12.65
C PHE A 115 -1.64 2.25 -11.25
N VAL A 116 -2.24 1.54 -10.32
CA VAL A 116 -1.82 1.46 -8.91
C VAL A 116 -1.50 0.02 -8.57
N ALA A 117 -0.30 -0.23 -8.08
CA ALA A 117 0.12 -1.51 -7.56
C ALA A 117 1.10 -1.29 -6.41
N HIS A 118 1.20 -2.23 -5.47
CA HIS A 118 2.20 -2.08 -4.43
C HIS A 118 3.62 -2.19 -4.99
N GLY A 119 3.83 -3.09 -5.95
CA GLY A 119 5.12 -3.16 -6.66
C GLY A 119 5.91 -4.42 -6.37
N ASP A 120 5.50 -5.23 -5.40
CA ASP A 120 6.08 -6.53 -5.12
C ASP A 120 5.89 -7.49 -6.30
N GLY A 121 6.96 -8.17 -6.68
CA GLY A 121 6.95 -9.12 -7.80
C GLY A 121 6.97 -8.50 -9.21
N LEU A 122 6.84 -7.17 -9.38
CA LEU A 122 6.84 -6.53 -10.70
C LEU A 122 8.23 -6.53 -11.35
N THR A 123 9.28 -6.42 -10.56
CA THR A 123 10.66 -6.31 -11.03
C THR A 123 11.60 -7.41 -10.53
N GLU A 124 11.05 -8.38 -9.82
CA GLU A 124 11.84 -9.48 -9.27
C GLU A 124 12.38 -10.39 -10.35
N GLN A 125 13.69 -10.62 -10.32
CA GLN A 125 14.39 -11.49 -11.26
C GLN A 125 14.57 -12.92 -10.74
N HIS A 126 14.55 -13.12 -9.41
CA HIS A 126 14.78 -14.41 -8.78
C HIS A 126 13.57 -15.35 -8.91
N LEU A 127 13.81 -16.55 -9.43
CA LEU A 127 12.78 -17.58 -9.62
C LEU A 127 12.12 -18.00 -8.30
N SER A 128 12.89 -18.04 -7.21
CA SER A 128 12.38 -18.38 -5.87
C SER A 128 11.35 -17.37 -5.37
N ALA A 129 11.61 -16.07 -5.55
CA ALA A 129 10.69 -15.01 -5.17
C ALA A 129 9.41 -15.05 -6.04
N LYS A 130 9.57 -15.24 -7.36
CA LYS A 130 8.41 -15.42 -8.26
C LYS A 130 7.54 -16.62 -7.87
N LEU A 131 8.16 -17.73 -7.47
CA LEU A 131 7.45 -18.92 -7.02
C LEU A 131 6.72 -18.64 -5.70
N LEU A 132 7.39 -17.97 -4.74
CA LEU A 132 6.80 -17.58 -3.46
C LEU A 132 5.55 -16.70 -3.68
N HIS A 133 5.65 -15.67 -4.53
CA HIS A 133 4.51 -14.82 -4.89
C HIS A 133 3.38 -15.60 -5.54
N ARG A 134 3.68 -16.57 -6.41
CA ARG A 134 2.66 -17.42 -7.03
C ARG A 134 1.96 -18.30 -5.99
N VAL A 135 2.71 -18.89 -5.07
CA VAL A 135 2.17 -19.76 -3.99
C VAL A 135 1.32 -18.92 -3.02
N THR A 136 1.81 -17.79 -2.56
CA THR A 136 1.08 -16.94 -1.60
C THR A 136 -0.17 -16.28 -2.20
N ARG A 137 -0.21 -16.08 -3.53
CA ARG A 137 -1.39 -15.55 -4.24
C ARG A 137 -2.42 -16.63 -4.60
N HIS A 138 -2.07 -17.92 -4.45
CA HIS A 138 -2.95 -19.00 -4.89
C HIS A 138 -4.14 -19.15 -3.94
N PRO A 139 -5.40 -19.22 -4.43
CA PRO A 139 -6.59 -19.34 -3.59
C PRO A 139 -6.58 -20.56 -2.64
N ALA A 140 -5.98 -21.68 -3.07
CA ALA A 140 -5.85 -22.86 -2.23
C ALA A 140 -4.92 -22.61 -1.03
N THR A 141 -3.84 -21.84 -1.18
CA THR A 141 -2.95 -21.45 -0.08
C THR A 141 -3.70 -20.60 0.94
N ILE A 142 -4.47 -19.61 0.46
CA ILE A 142 -5.32 -18.77 1.29
C ILE A 142 -6.37 -19.60 2.01
N GLY A 143 -7.03 -20.54 1.29
CA GLY A 143 -8.02 -21.46 1.85
C GLY A 143 -7.42 -22.34 2.94
N LEU A 144 -6.24 -22.92 2.69
CA LEU A 144 -5.54 -23.74 3.68
C LEU A 144 -5.13 -22.93 4.91
N PHE A 145 -4.60 -21.72 4.73
CA PHE A 145 -4.22 -20.86 5.84
C PHE A 145 -5.42 -20.49 6.71
N ARG A 146 -6.62 -20.33 6.13
CA ARG A 146 -7.88 -20.08 6.85
C ARG A 146 -8.31 -21.24 7.76
N THR A 147 -7.78 -22.44 7.59
CA THR A 147 -8.08 -23.58 8.47
C THR A 147 -7.20 -23.63 9.71
N LEU A 148 -6.11 -22.85 9.74
CA LEU A 148 -5.25 -22.76 10.91
C LEU A 148 -5.95 -21.96 12.02
N HIS A 149 -5.65 -22.35 13.28
CA HIS A 149 -6.06 -21.50 14.40
C HIS A 149 -5.46 -20.09 14.24
N PRO A 150 -6.23 -19.00 14.45
CA PRO A 150 -5.75 -17.64 14.20
C PRO A 150 -4.40 -17.30 14.87
N ASP A 151 -4.21 -17.70 16.12
CA ASP A 151 -2.95 -17.45 16.83
C ASP A 151 -1.77 -18.21 16.22
N LEU A 152 -2.00 -19.44 15.76
CA LEU A 152 -0.97 -20.22 15.08
C LEU A 152 -0.63 -19.61 13.71
N GLY A 153 -1.64 -19.19 12.97
CA GLY A 153 -1.47 -18.51 11.69
C GLY A 153 -0.65 -17.21 11.84
N LEU A 154 -1.00 -16.37 12.80
CA LEU A 154 -0.26 -15.15 13.11
C LEU A 154 1.18 -15.42 13.56
N TRP A 155 1.40 -16.42 14.40
CA TRP A 155 2.75 -16.83 14.82
C TRP A 155 3.59 -17.31 13.63
N LEU A 156 3.02 -18.16 12.78
CA LEU A 156 3.69 -18.67 11.58
C LEU A 156 4.04 -17.55 10.60
N ALA A 157 3.10 -16.64 10.36
CA ALA A 157 3.31 -15.49 9.49
C ALA A 157 4.45 -14.59 9.99
N LYS A 158 4.48 -14.26 11.29
CA LYS A 158 5.56 -13.48 11.89
C LYS A 158 6.93 -14.15 11.74
N LYS A 159 6.98 -15.48 11.95
CA LYS A 159 8.22 -16.24 11.80
C LYS A 159 8.72 -16.25 10.36
N LEU A 160 7.81 -16.35 9.38
CA LEU A 160 8.15 -16.32 7.95
C LEU A 160 8.55 -14.89 7.51
N SER A 161 7.82 -13.86 7.93
CA SER A 161 8.14 -12.45 7.61
C SER A 161 9.51 -12.04 8.16
N GLY A 162 9.85 -12.42 9.39
CA GLY A 162 11.16 -12.15 9.97
C GLY A 162 12.32 -12.72 9.15
N HIS A 163 12.20 -13.94 8.66
CA HIS A 163 13.23 -14.58 7.82
C HIS A 163 13.35 -13.95 6.41
N LEU A 164 12.28 -13.36 5.91
CA LEU A 164 12.26 -12.67 4.61
C LEU A 164 12.76 -11.23 4.71
N ALA A 165 12.53 -10.57 5.86
CA ALA A 165 12.98 -9.22 6.12
C ALA A 165 14.52 -9.14 6.26
N ASP A 166 15.16 -10.14 6.86
CA ASP A 166 16.62 -10.22 7.01
C ASP A 166 17.37 -10.22 5.67
N GLY A 167 16.73 -10.69 4.57
CA GLY A 167 17.30 -10.67 3.22
C GLY A 167 17.17 -9.32 2.48
N ASN A 168 16.26 -8.44 2.91
CA ASN A 168 15.97 -7.16 2.24
C ASN A 168 16.63 -5.94 2.89
N GLY A 169 17.48 -6.14 3.90
CA GLY A 169 18.10 -5.06 4.69
C GLY A 169 19.17 -4.25 3.98
N ASP A 170 19.71 -4.71 2.85
CA ASP A 170 20.78 -4.01 2.13
C ASP A 170 20.20 -2.82 1.32
N GLY A 171 20.63 -1.62 1.67
CA GLY A 171 20.25 -0.38 0.98
C GLY A 171 20.52 -0.43 -0.53
N ALA A 172 21.58 -1.10 -0.97
CA ALA A 172 21.93 -1.26 -2.39
C ALA A 172 20.90 -2.12 -3.14
N VAL A 173 20.38 -3.17 -2.51
CA VAL A 173 19.32 -4.03 -3.10
C VAL A 173 18.03 -3.22 -3.27
N ARG A 174 17.64 -2.44 -2.26
CA ARG A 174 16.46 -1.55 -2.35
C ARG A 174 16.63 -0.48 -3.43
N ASP A 175 17.82 0.10 -3.56
CA ASP A 175 18.11 1.11 -4.59
C ASP A 175 18.06 0.50 -6.00
N GLN A 176 18.54 -0.73 -6.18
CA GLN A 176 18.41 -1.45 -7.44
C GLN A 176 16.95 -1.76 -7.79
N ALA A 177 16.16 -2.24 -6.82
CA ALA A 177 14.74 -2.50 -6.99
C ALA A 177 13.96 -1.22 -7.34
N ALA A 178 14.28 -0.09 -6.68
CA ALA A 178 13.67 1.20 -6.98
C ALA A 178 13.95 1.69 -8.40
N ARG A 179 15.19 1.51 -8.89
CA ARG A 179 15.55 1.81 -10.30
C ARG A 179 14.76 0.94 -11.28
N ALA A 180 14.70 -0.36 -11.04
CA ALA A 180 13.93 -1.28 -11.88
C ALA A 180 12.43 -0.96 -11.88
N GLN A 181 11.87 -0.55 -10.75
CA GLN A 181 10.47 -0.07 -10.68
C GLN A 181 10.26 1.21 -11.49
N ALA A 182 11.17 2.17 -11.42
CA ALA A 182 11.09 3.41 -12.18
C ALA A 182 11.15 3.13 -13.69
N GLU A 183 12.04 2.25 -14.13
CA GLU A 183 12.14 1.80 -15.53
C GLU A 183 10.85 1.11 -16.01
N PHE A 184 10.31 0.21 -15.20
CA PHE A 184 9.02 -0.44 -15.45
C PHE A 184 7.90 0.58 -15.61
N ALA A 185 7.76 1.50 -14.65
CA ALA A 185 6.71 2.51 -14.64
C ALA A 185 6.79 3.44 -15.85
N CYS A 186 7.98 3.94 -16.17
CA CYS A 186 8.21 4.77 -17.37
C CYS A 186 7.92 4.01 -18.67
N SER A 187 8.30 2.73 -18.74
CA SER A 187 7.99 1.88 -19.87
C SER A 187 6.48 1.63 -20.02
N LEU A 188 5.77 1.40 -18.89
CA LEU A 188 4.33 1.23 -18.90
C LEU A 188 3.62 2.50 -19.38
N LEU A 189 3.99 3.66 -18.86
CA LEU A 189 3.47 4.95 -19.30
C LEU A 189 3.71 5.18 -20.80
N LYS A 190 4.88 4.83 -21.33
CA LYS A 190 5.17 4.96 -22.76
C LYS A 190 4.31 4.06 -23.64
N ARG A 191 4.01 2.84 -23.20
CA ARG A 191 3.20 1.86 -23.94
C ARG A 191 1.70 2.11 -23.82
N ARG A 192 1.25 2.69 -22.71
CA ARG A 192 -0.16 2.93 -22.41
C ARG A 192 -0.42 4.44 -22.34
N ALA A 193 -0.76 5.00 -23.50
CA ALA A 193 -0.96 6.45 -23.65
C ALA A 193 -2.17 6.97 -22.87
N GLU A 194 -3.11 6.10 -22.53
CA GLU A 194 -4.29 6.42 -21.73
C GLU A 194 -4.02 6.56 -20.23
N LEU A 195 -2.83 6.12 -19.73
CA LEU A 195 -2.46 6.27 -18.34
C LEU A 195 -1.73 7.60 -18.10
N ASP A 196 -2.15 8.31 -17.09
CA ASP A 196 -1.52 9.53 -16.60
C ASP A 196 -0.57 9.27 -15.45
N LEU A 197 -0.89 8.26 -14.61
CA LEU A 197 -0.12 7.93 -13.43
C LEU A 197 0.22 6.45 -13.37
N VAL A 198 1.44 6.14 -12.89
CA VAL A 198 1.83 4.84 -12.36
C VAL A 198 2.26 5.04 -10.92
N ILE A 199 1.58 4.38 -9.99
CA ILE A 199 1.83 4.51 -8.55
C ILE A 199 2.32 3.16 -8.01
N LEU A 200 3.52 3.16 -7.42
CA LEU A 200 4.15 1.99 -6.81
C LEU A 200 4.61 2.30 -5.38
N GLY A 201 4.86 1.28 -4.56
CA GLY A 201 5.41 1.33 -3.20
C GLY A 201 6.55 0.33 -3.03
N HIS A 202 6.57 -0.43 -1.91
CA HIS A 202 7.41 -1.61 -1.65
C HIS A 202 8.92 -1.36 -1.48
N THR A 203 9.53 -0.53 -2.29
CA THR A 203 10.97 -0.27 -2.22
C THR A 203 11.36 0.69 -1.10
N HIS A 204 10.39 1.34 -0.48
CA HIS A 204 10.58 2.40 0.53
C HIS A 204 11.39 3.60 0.03
N ARG A 205 11.63 3.70 -1.29
CA ARG A 205 12.38 4.79 -1.90
C ARG A 205 11.44 5.77 -2.56
N PRO A 206 11.30 7.00 -2.02
CA PRO A 206 10.43 7.99 -2.62
C PRO A 206 10.95 8.37 -4.01
N ALA A 207 10.05 8.44 -4.96
CA ALA A 207 10.37 8.81 -6.34
C ALA A 207 9.20 9.56 -6.97
N LEU A 208 9.53 10.61 -7.71
CA LEU A 208 8.62 11.32 -8.58
C LEU A 208 9.33 11.57 -9.90
N GLN A 209 8.84 10.96 -10.97
CA GLN A 209 9.38 11.15 -12.32
C GLN A 209 8.28 11.66 -13.22
N CYS A 210 8.35 12.94 -13.60
CA CYS A 210 7.41 13.58 -14.51
C CYS A 210 7.75 13.26 -15.96
N LEU A 211 6.74 12.97 -16.75
CA LEU A 211 6.82 12.74 -18.19
C LEU A 211 5.99 13.82 -18.94
N PRO A 212 6.23 14.03 -20.25
CA PRO A 212 5.40 14.94 -21.03
C PRO A 212 3.92 14.61 -20.97
N GLY A 213 3.06 15.62 -21.03
CA GLY A 213 1.60 15.47 -21.04
C GLY A 213 0.98 15.26 -19.66
N ASN A 214 1.56 15.85 -18.61
CA ASN A 214 1.08 15.75 -17.22
C ASN A 214 1.02 14.30 -16.72
N ARG A 215 2.02 13.50 -17.08
CA ARG A 215 2.12 12.08 -16.73
C ARG A 215 3.25 11.86 -15.75
N ALA A 216 3.07 10.94 -14.80
CA ALA A 216 4.08 10.72 -13.78
C ALA A 216 4.14 9.27 -13.26
N TYR A 217 5.35 8.84 -12.91
CA TYR A 217 5.60 7.76 -11.98
C TYR A 217 5.75 8.33 -10.57
N VAL A 218 5.07 7.70 -9.60
CA VAL A 218 5.05 8.11 -8.20
C VAL A 218 5.32 6.92 -7.30
N ASN A 219 6.27 7.06 -6.39
CA ASN A 219 6.40 6.24 -5.19
C ASN A 219 6.45 7.20 -4.00
N PRO A 220 5.50 7.16 -3.07
CA PRO A 220 5.47 8.11 -1.94
C PRO A 220 6.65 7.89 -0.97
N GLY A 221 7.35 6.75 -1.07
CA GLY A 221 8.24 6.25 -0.04
C GLY A 221 7.45 5.56 1.07
N ALA A 222 8.15 5.08 2.10
CA ALA A 222 7.52 4.42 3.21
C ALA A 222 7.08 5.41 4.29
N TRP A 223 5.87 5.21 4.82
CA TRP A 223 5.45 5.88 6.05
C TRP A 223 6.39 5.55 7.21
N LEU A 224 6.76 4.28 7.33
CA LEU A 224 7.69 3.79 8.37
C LEU A 224 9.03 4.54 8.38
N ASP A 225 9.53 4.95 7.22
CA ASP A 225 10.84 5.60 7.03
C ASP A 225 10.73 7.15 6.99
N GLY A 226 9.99 7.75 7.91
CA GLY A 226 9.93 9.20 8.09
C GLY A 226 8.62 9.85 7.64
N PHE A 227 7.50 9.15 7.87
CA PHE A 227 6.14 9.68 7.77
C PHE A 227 5.80 10.27 6.39
N ARG A 228 6.22 9.55 5.32
CA ARG A 228 6.09 10.02 3.95
C ARG A 228 4.70 9.77 3.40
N TYR A 229 4.22 10.72 2.59
CA TYR A 229 2.99 10.63 1.83
C TYR A 229 3.10 11.47 0.56
N ALA A 230 2.13 11.38 -0.33
CA ALA A 230 2.05 12.26 -1.49
C ALA A 230 0.65 12.89 -1.60
N LEU A 231 0.58 14.05 -2.21
CA LEU A 231 -0.66 14.69 -2.66
C LEU A 231 -0.73 14.62 -4.18
N ILE A 232 -1.89 14.22 -4.69
CA ILE A 232 -2.15 14.08 -6.13
C ILE A 232 -3.35 14.96 -6.47
N THR A 233 -3.14 15.92 -7.35
CA THR A 233 -4.20 16.74 -7.95
C THR A 233 -4.30 16.44 -9.44
N ASN A 234 -5.23 17.08 -10.12
CA ASN A 234 -5.36 16.93 -11.57
C ASN A 234 -4.15 17.45 -12.36
N SER A 235 -3.36 18.34 -11.77
CA SER A 235 -2.23 19.02 -12.43
C SER A 235 -0.87 18.69 -11.85
N GLU A 236 -0.80 18.21 -10.61
CA GLU A 236 0.44 18.09 -9.87
C GLU A 236 0.48 16.86 -8.96
N VAL A 237 1.69 16.42 -8.65
CA VAL A 237 1.98 15.43 -7.61
C VAL A 237 3.09 16.01 -6.72
N GLU A 238 2.87 15.99 -5.42
CA GLU A 238 3.83 16.44 -4.43
C GLU A 238 4.19 15.33 -3.44
N LEU A 239 5.47 15.09 -3.22
CA LEU A 239 5.96 14.23 -2.14
C LEU A 239 6.12 15.06 -0.87
N ARG A 240 5.53 14.60 0.23
CA ARG A 240 5.52 15.32 1.52
C ARG A 240 5.93 14.43 2.68
N ARG A 241 6.17 15.07 3.81
CA ARG A 241 6.35 14.42 5.11
C ARG A 241 5.32 14.99 6.09
N PHE A 242 4.78 14.10 6.91
CA PHE A 242 3.94 14.49 8.03
C PHE A 242 4.82 14.79 9.24
N GLU A 243 4.53 15.86 9.94
CA GLU A 243 5.15 16.21 11.22
C GLU A 243 4.20 15.76 12.33
N PRO A 244 4.52 14.67 13.06
CA PRO A 244 3.61 14.08 14.05
C PRO A 244 3.51 14.87 15.34
#